data_e0514e1ada3e018dd25b8f78c698dc38
#
_entry.id   e0514e1ada3e018dd25b8f78c698dc38
#
_cell.length_a   1.000
_cell.length_b   1.000
_cell.length_c   1.000
_cell.angle_alpha   90.00
_cell.angle_beta   90.00
_cell.angle_gamma   90.00
#
_symmetry.space_group_name_H-M   'P 1'
#
loop_
_entity.id
_entity.type
_entity.pdbx_description
1 polymer ?
#
loop_
_entity_poly.entity_id
_entity_poly.type
_entity_poly.pdbx_seq_one_letter_code
_entity_poly.pdbx_strand_id
1 'polypeptide(L)'
;GHIAIARYMVEKEKFDEIWFIVSPQNPLKPQIGLLDDEIRADMTKLAIENEPTFRYCDIEMHLPRPSYTITTLLTLKKQYTHTELCLLIGSDNWKIFDRWKSHDEIIENYPIYIYPRPGFPVETTILPPTVHLTHAPMMEISSTEIRDLIATSQSTEKYLPLPVHDYIVKHNLYQNPK
;
A
#
# COMPACT_ATOMS: atom_id res chain seq x y z
N GLY A 1 -6.48 8.08 -1.05
CA GLY A 1 -6.27 7.05 -2.04
C GLY A 1 -6.39 5.65 -1.47
N HIS A 2 -5.40 5.16 -0.73
CA HIS A 2 -5.36 3.78 -0.23
C HIS A 2 -6.60 3.36 0.58
N ILE A 3 -7.14 4.24 1.42
CA ILE A 3 -8.35 3.98 2.20
C ILE A 3 -9.57 3.76 1.29
N ALA A 4 -9.75 4.59 0.26
CA ALA A 4 -10.87 4.44 -0.67
C ALA A 4 -10.78 3.13 -1.46
N ILE A 5 -9.57 2.75 -1.89
CA ILE A 5 -9.32 1.47 -2.55
C ILE A 5 -9.62 0.31 -1.60
N ALA A 6 -9.15 0.37 -0.36
CA ALA A 6 -9.38 -0.67 0.63
C ALA A 6 -10.88 -0.86 0.95
N ARG A 7 -11.64 0.24 1.11
CA ARG A 7 -13.11 0.18 1.26
C ARG A 7 -13.77 -0.50 0.07
N TYR A 8 -13.36 -0.14 -1.16
CA TYR A 8 -13.86 -0.78 -2.36
C TYR A 8 -13.62 -2.30 -2.35
N MET A 9 -12.43 -2.74 -1.93
CA MET A 9 -12.10 -4.17 -1.86
C MET A 9 -13.02 -4.91 -0.88
N VAL A 10 -13.27 -4.35 0.30
CA VAL A 10 -14.20 -4.94 1.27
C VAL A 10 -15.65 -4.95 0.74
N GLU A 11 -16.12 -3.83 0.19
CA GLU A 11 -17.52 -3.67 -0.20
C GLU A 11 -17.86 -4.41 -1.49
N LYS A 12 -17.00 -4.37 -2.49
CA LYS A 12 -17.28 -4.87 -3.85
C LYS A 12 -16.60 -6.20 -4.13
N GLU A 13 -15.36 -6.38 -3.75
CA GLU A 13 -14.61 -7.62 -3.96
C GLU A 13 -14.77 -8.61 -2.80
N LYS A 14 -15.54 -8.22 -1.73
CA LYS A 14 -15.94 -9.07 -0.61
C LYS A 14 -14.78 -9.61 0.22
N PHE A 15 -13.74 -8.81 0.39
CA PHE A 15 -12.68 -9.12 1.35
C PHE A 15 -13.18 -8.97 2.79
N ASP A 16 -12.81 -9.87 3.66
CA ASP A 16 -13.15 -9.81 5.08
C ASP A 16 -12.34 -8.70 5.79
N GLU A 17 -11.05 -8.61 5.45
CA GLU A 17 -10.12 -7.62 6.02
C GLU A 17 -9.11 -7.13 4.98
N ILE A 18 -8.65 -5.90 5.15
CA ILE A 18 -7.48 -5.35 4.44
C ILE A 18 -6.37 -5.07 5.44
N TRP A 19 -5.21 -5.67 5.20
CA TRP A 19 -4.03 -5.49 6.05
C TRP A 19 -3.08 -4.47 5.43
N PHE A 20 -2.77 -3.43 6.18
CA PHE A 20 -1.83 -2.39 5.79
C PHE A 20 -0.46 -2.72 6.37
N ILE A 21 0.51 -2.94 5.49
CA ILE A 21 1.89 -3.29 5.85
C ILE A 21 2.79 -2.17 5.37
N VAL A 22 3.50 -1.55 6.31
CA VAL A 22 4.50 -0.53 6.00
C VAL A 22 5.83 -1.23 5.73
N SER A 23 6.33 -1.10 4.49
CA SER A 23 7.66 -1.63 4.13
C SER A 23 8.77 -0.71 4.61
N PRO A 24 9.67 -1.16 5.51
CA PRO A 24 10.82 -0.39 5.92
C PRO A 24 11.75 -0.04 4.76
N GLN A 25 12.02 -1.00 3.89
CA GLN A 25 12.92 -0.82 2.76
C GLN A 25 12.43 -1.56 1.52
N ASN A 26 11.72 -0.85 0.63
CA ASN A 26 11.37 -1.40 -0.67
C ASN A 26 12.62 -1.44 -1.57
N PRO A 27 13.03 -2.63 -2.09
CA PRO A 27 14.26 -2.77 -2.88
C PRO A 27 14.23 -2.04 -4.22
N LEU A 28 13.04 -1.70 -4.72
CA LEU A 28 12.85 -1.06 -6.03
C LEU A 28 12.60 0.46 -5.93
N LYS A 29 12.60 1.02 -4.71
CA LYS A 29 12.36 2.45 -4.50
C LYS A 29 13.55 3.12 -3.81
N PRO A 30 13.95 4.33 -4.21
CA PRO A 30 14.97 5.08 -3.51
C PRO A 30 14.48 5.42 -2.10
N GLN A 31 15.39 5.38 -1.12
CA GLN A 31 15.09 5.71 0.28
C GLN A 31 15.24 7.20 0.60
N ILE A 32 15.77 7.98 -0.34
CA ILE A 32 16.00 9.41 -0.16
C ILE A 32 14.67 10.13 0.07
N GLY A 33 14.59 10.86 1.18
CA GLY A 33 13.38 11.61 1.56
C GLY A 33 12.24 10.76 2.15
N LEU A 34 12.48 9.48 2.43
CA LEU A 34 11.52 8.64 3.13
C LEU A 34 11.58 8.95 4.64
N LEU A 35 10.41 9.19 5.24
CA LEU A 35 10.31 9.32 6.69
C LEU A 35 10.64 7.99 7.39
N ASP A 36 11.01 8.11 8.66
CA ASP A 36 11.20 6.99 9.56
C ASP A 36 10.04 5.99 9.51
N ASP A 37 10.36 4.72 9.66
CA ASP A 37 9.40 3.62 9.55
C ASP A 37 8.31 3.71 10.62
N GLU A 38 8.67 4.12 11.85
CA GLU A 38 7.73 4.29 12.96
C GLU A 38 6.76 5.42 12.69
N ILE A 39 7.23 6.55 12.16
CA ILE A 39 6.38 7.68 11.76
C ILE A 39 5.37 7.26 10.68
N ARG A 40 5.83 6.49 9.69
CA ARG A 40 4.95 5.97 8.62
C ARG A 40 3.93 4.96 9.16
N ALA A 41 4.35 4.14 10.12
CA ALA A 41 3.47 3.20 10.83
C ALA A 41 2.39 3.93 11.62
N ASP A 42 2.76 4.98 12.36
CA ASP A 42 1.81 5.76 13.15
C ASP A 42 0.79 6.48 12.25
N MET A 43 1.22 7.10 11.15
CA MET A 43 0.30 7.68 10.17
C MET A 43 -0.64 6.62 9.57
N THR A 44 -0.16 5.40 9.34
CA THR A 44 -0.99 4.31 8.83
C THR A 44 -2.04 3.87 9.86
N LYS A 45 -1.65 3.70 11.13
CA LYS A 45 -2.58 3.37 12.23
C LYS A 45 -3.67 4.44 12.37
N LEU A 46 -3.27 5.73 12.37
CA LEU A 46 -4.22 6.85 12.42
C LEU A 46 -5.17 6.87 11.22
N ALA A 47 -4.67 6.51 10.03
CA ALA A 47 -5.49 6.50 8.83
C ALA A 47 -6.61 5.46 8.86
N ILE A 48 -6.43 4.36 9.63
CA ILE A 48 -7.35 3.22 9.66
C ILE A 48 -8.06 3.03 11.00
N GLU A 49 -7.84 3.91 11.99
CA GLU A 49 -8.34 3.73 13.37
C GLU A 49 -9.86 3.55 13.47
N ASN A 50 -10.63 4.14 12.53
CA ASN A 50 -12.09 4.08 12.50
C ASN A 50 -12.63 3.07 11.46
N GLU A 51 -11.80 2.19 10.95
CA GLU A 51 -12.16 1.21 9.91
C GLU A 51 -12.11 -0.21 10.48
N PRO A 52 -13.26 -0.80 10.86
CA PRO A 52 -13.28 -2.07 11.58
C PRO A 52 -12.75 -3.27 10.78
N THR A 53 -12.74 -3.17 9.46
CA THR A 53 -12.23 -4.19 8.53
C THR A 53 -10.77 -3.95 8.10
N PHE A 54 -10.11 -2.91 8.63
CA PHE A 54 -8.72 -2.61 8.30
C PHE A 54 -7.82 -2.93 9.48
N ARG A 55 -6.66 -3.48 9.18
CA ARG A 55 -5.68 -3.89 10.16
C ARG A 55 -4.30 -3.37 9.81
N TYR A 56 -3.62 -2.77 10.75
CA TYR A 56 -2.17 -2.54 10.65
C TYR A 56 -1.42 -3.82 10.99
N CYS A 57 -0.48 -4.21 10.15
CA CYS A 57 0.38 -5.36 10.38
C CYS A 57 1.85 -4.92 10.32
N ASP A 58 2.57 -5.10 11.42
CA ASP A 58 3.95 -4.67 11.59
C ASP A 58 4.99 -5.72 11.19
N ILE A 59 4.56 -6.79 10.53
CA ILE A 59 5.42 -7.95 10.25
C ILE A 59 6.73 -7.59 9.57
N GLU A 60 6.72 -6.65 8.60
CA GLU A 60 7.93 -6.24 7.89
C GLU A 60 8.91 -5.45 8.77
N MET A 61 8.46 -4.88 9.90
CA MET A 61 9.35 -4.24 10.87
C MET A 61 10.28 -5.25 11.55
N HIS A 62 9.89 -6.52 11.58
CA HIS A 62 10.60 -7.62 12.24
C HIS A 62 11.31 -8.57 11.26
N LEU A 63 11.18 -8.32 9.95
CA LEU A 63 11.83 -9.12 8.91
C LEU A 63 13.16 -8.49 8.46
N PRO A 64 14.08 -9.33 7.91
CA PRO A 64 15.32 -8.82 7.33
C PRO A 64 15.07 -7.82 6.20
N ARG A 65 15.88 -6.77 6.13
CA ARG A 65 15.89 -5.79 5.04
C ARG A 65 16.82 -6.26 3.91
N PRO A 66 16.49 -5.93 2.65
CA PRO A 66 15.31 -5.21 2.17
C PRO A 66 14.04 -6.06 2.26
N SER A 67 12.87 -5.40 2.34
CA SER A 67 11.56 -6.04 2.42
C SER A 67 11.15 -6.65 1.08
N TYR A 68 11.05 -7.96 1.03
CA TYR A 68 10.56 -8.69 -0.14
C TYR A 68 9.16 -9.24 0.13
N THR A 69 8.21 -8.94 -0.75
CA THR A 69 6.81 -9.36 -0.61
C THR A 69 6.65 -10.87 -0.45
N ILE A 70 7.44 -11.68 -1.16
CA ILE A 70 7.40 -13.14 -0.99
C ILE A 70 7.75 -13.55 0.46
N THR A 71 8.75 -12.93 1.09
CA THR A 71 9.12 -13.22 2.48
C THR A 71 7.98 -12.86 3.44
N THR A 72 7.34 -11.75 3.21
CA THR A 72 6.18 -11.28 3.98
C THR A 72 5.01 -12.27 3.87
N LEU A 73 4.64 -12.65 2.64
CA LEU A 73 3.55 -13.60 2.38
C LEU A 73 3.81 -14.98 3.00
N LEU A 74 5.02 -15.51 2.85
CA LEU A 74 5.40 -16.80 3.44
C LEU A 74 5.37 -16.76 4.98
N THR A 75 5.77 -15.64 5.56
CA THR A 75 5.74 -15.48 7.03
C THR A 75 4.31 -15.36 7.54
N LEU A 76 3.47 -14.57 6.87
CA LEU A 76 2.05 -14.46 7.20
C LEU A 76 1.32 -15.80 7.05
N LYS A 77 1.58 -16.54 5.99
CA LYS A 77 0.97 -17.87 5.77
C LYS A 77 1.29 -18.86 6.89
N LYS A 78 2.51 -18.78 7.47
CA LYS A 78 2.89 -19.61 8.63
C LYS A 78 2.19 -19.18 9.92
N GLN A 79 1.95 -17.89 10.10
CA GLN A 79 1.31 -17.37 11.31
C GLN A 79 -0.22 -17.48 11.25
N TYR A 80 -0.80 -17.36 10.07
CA TYR A 80 -2.26 -17.31 9.84
C TYR A 80 -2.70 -18.46 8.94
N THR A 81 -2.60 -19.68 9.43
CA THR A 81 -2.80 -20.94 8.67
C THR A 81 -4.23 -21.13 8.13
N HIS A 82 -5.21 -20.45 8.72
CA HIS A 82 -6.63 -20.52 8.32
C HIS A 82 -7.10 -19.29 7.53
N THR A 83 -6.16 -18.42 7.13
CA THR A 83 -6.47 -17.20 6.37
C THR A 83 -6.01 -17.38 4.92
N GLU A 84 -6.88 -17.09 3.99
CA GLU A 84 -6.51 -16.94 2.59
C GLU A 84 -5.90 -15.56 2.39
N LEU A 85 -4.64 -15.53 1.98
CA LEU A 85 -3.90 -14.29 1.74
C LEU A 85 -3.95 -13.92 0.27
N CYS A 86 -4.33 -12.67 -0.01
CA CYS A 86 -4.31 -12.08 -1.35
C CYS A 86 -3.39 -10.86 -1.36
N LEU A 87 -2.75 -10.61 -2.50
CA LEU A 87 -1.90 -9.44 -2.68
C LEU A 87 -2.66 -8.34 -3.42
N LEU A 88 -2.76 -7.14 -2.84
CA LEU A 88 -3.37 -5.97 -3.46
C LEU A 88 -2.29 -4.97 -3.88
N ILE A 89 -2.19 -4.68 -5.17
CA ILE A 89 -1.18 -3.75 -5.74
C ILE A 89 -1.78 -2.81 -6.76
N GLY A 90 -1.13 -1.66 -6.96
CA GLY A 90 -1.47 -0.76 -8.06
C GLY A 90 -0.94 -1.25 -9.41
N SER A 91 -1.59 -0.85 -10.49
CA SER A 91 -1.16 -1.20 -11.85
C SER A 91 0.23 -0.65 -12.22
N ASP A 92 0.72 0.37 -11.54
CA ASP A 92 2.11 0.83 -11.61
C ASP A 92 3.11 -0.20 -11.08
N ASN A 93 2.76 -0.90 -10.00
CA ASN A 93 3.56 -2.00 -9.46
C ASN A 93 3.45 -3.26 -10.34
N TRP A 94 2.26 -3.54 -10.88
CA TRP A 94 2.08 -4.65 -11.81
C TRP A 94 2.97 -4.51 -13.04
N LYS A 95 3.12 -3.30 -13.58
CA LYS A 95 3.98 -3.03 -14.75
C LYS A 95 5.43 -3.46 -14.56
N ILE A 96 5.92 -3.53 -13.32
CA ILE A 96 7.30 -3.93 -12.98
C ILE A 96 7.32 -5.18 -12.09
N PHE A 97 6.22 -5.93 -12.08
CA PHE A 97 6.06 -7.07 -11.18
C PHE A 97 7.03 -8.21 -11.49
N ASP A 98 7.43 -8.36 -12.74
CA ASP A 98 8.47 -9.29 -13.21
C ASP A 98 9.85 -9.04 -12.58
N ARG A 99 10.08 -7.85 -12.03
CA ARG A 99 11.31 -7.49 -11.29
C ARG A 99 11.24 -7.82 -9.80
N TRP A 100 10.07 -8.26 -9.31
CA TRP A 100 9.93 -8.63 -7.91
C TRP A 100 10.57 -9.98 -7.63
N LYS A 101 11.20 -10.11 -6.46
CA LYS A 101 11.81 -11.37 -6.05
C LYS A 101 10.76 -12.48 -6.00
N SER A 102 11.05 -13.61 -6.65
CA SER A 102 10.15 -14.76 -6.73
C SER A 102 8.74 -14.41 -7.24
N HIS A 103 8.61 -13.50 -8.21
CA HIS A 103 7.32 -13.07 -8.74
C HIS A 103 6.48 -14.23 -9.27
N ASP A 104 7.09 -15.25 -9.88
CA ASP A 104 6.41 -16.46 -10.35
C ASP A 104 5.79 -17.24 -9.18
N GLU A 105 6.53 -17.42 -8.08
CA GLU A 105 6.04 -18.07 -6.86
C GLU A 105 4.87 -17.31 -6.25
N ILE A 106 4.88 -15.97 -6.32
CA ILE A 106 3.76 -15.13 -5.85
C ILE A 106 2.54 -15.38 -6.73
N ILE A 107 2.67 -15.34 -8.06
CA ILE A 107 1.57 -15.57 -9.01
C ILE A 107 0.95 -16.95 -8.82
N GLU A 108 1.79 -17.97 -8.63
CA GLU A 108 1.33 -19.36 -8.50
C GLU A 108 0.57 -19.64 -7.20
N ASN A 109 0.92 -18.95 -6.10
CA ASN A 109 0.46 -19.33 -4.77
C ASN A 109 -0.50 -18.33 -4.11
N TYR A 110 -0.64 -17.10 -4.66
CA TYR A 110 -1.46 -16.06 -4.06
C TYR A 110 -2.30 -15.33 -5.12
N PRO A 111 -3.62 -15.19 -4.91
CA PRO A 111 -4.42 -14.30 -5.74
C PRO A 111 -3.89 -12.87 -5.67
N ILE A 112 -3.77 -12.22 -6.84
CA ILE A 112 -3.31 -10.84 -6.96
C ILE A 112 -4.45 -9.98 -7.47
N TYR A 113 -4.75 -8.92 -6.75
CA TYR A 113 -5.74 -7.92 -7.14
C TYR A 113 -5.04 -6.63 -7.52
N ILE A 114 -5.28 -6.17 -8.74
CA ILE A 114 -4.67 -4.97 -9.29
C ILE A 114 -5.71 -3.85 -9.27
N TYR A 115 -5.42 -2.75 -8.56
CA TYR A 115 -6.24 -1.55 -8.71
C TYR A 115 -5.66 -0.60 -9.76
N PRO A 116 -6.52 0.08 -10.55
CA PRO A 116 -6.07 0.92 -11.65
C PRO A 116 -5.34 2.19 -11.16
N ARG A 117 -4.30 2.58 -11.88
CA ARG A 117 -3.56 3.82 -11.68
C ARG A 117 -3.49 4.62 -12.98
N PRO A 118 -3.62 5.96 -12.95
CA PRO A 118 -3.46 6.80 -14.14
C PRO A 118 -2.12 6.55 -14.83
N GLY A 119 -2.15 6.39 -16.16
CA GLY A 119 -0.93 6.17 -16.96
C GLY A 119 -0.38 4.73 -16.96
N PHE A 120 -1.03 3.79 -16.26
CA PHE A 120 -0.61 2.39 -16.17
C PHE A 120 -1.75 1.43 -16.56
N PRO A 121 -2.13 1.37 -17.87
CA PRO A 121 -3.15 0.43 -18.32
C PRO A 121 -2.68 -1.00 -18.15
N VAL A 122 -3.63 -1.90 -17.85
CA VAL A 122 -3.38 -3.34 -17.72
C VAL A 122 -4.06 -4.06 -18.87
N GLU A 123 -3.31 -4.88 -19.59
CA GLU A 123 -3.86 -5.74 -20.64
C GLU A 123 -4.46 -7.00 -20.01
N THR A 124 -5.78 -7.08 -19.99
CA THR A 124 -6.51 -8.15 -19.29
C THR A 124 -6.50 -9.48 -20.02
N THR A 125 -6.25 -9.48 -21.34
CA THR A 125 -6.26 -10.69 -22.18
C THR A 125 -5.13 -11.67 -21.90
N ILE A 126 -4.06 -11.19 -21.26
CA ILE A 126 -2.85 -11.97 -20.96
C ILE A 126 -2.59 -12.16 -19.45
N LEU A 127 -3.55 -11.77 -18.60
CA LEU A 127 -3.38 -11.96 -17.15
C LEU A 127 -3.42 -13.45 -16.78
N PRO A 128 -2.53 -13.90 -15.87
CA PRO A 128 -2.63 -15.22 -15.26
C PRO A 128 -3.99 -15.42 -14.56
N PRO A 129 -4.50 -16.66 -14.45
CA PRO A 129 -5.80 -16.93 -13.83
C PRO A 129 -5.94 -16.45 -12.37
N THR A 130 -4.82 -16.35 -11.66
CA THR A 130 -4.75 -15.87 -10.27
C THR A 130 -4.67 -14.34 -10.15
N VAL A 131 -4.66 -13.61 -11.27
CA VAL A 131 -4.49 -12.15 -11.30
C VAL A 131 -5.76 -11.48 -11.80
N HIS A 132 -6.30 -10.56 -11.00
CA HIS A 132 -7.58 -9.91 -11.23
C HIS A 132 -7.41 -8.39 -11.28
N LEU A 133 -7.86 -7.77 -12.39
CA LEU A 133 -7.97 -6.32 -12.48
C LEU A 133 -9.29 -5.89 -11.85
N THR A 134 -9.23 -5.04 -10.82
CA THR A 134 -10.42 -4.51 -10.15
C THR A 134 -10.95 -3.25 -10.83
N HIS A 135 -12.21 -2.91 -10.54
CA HIS A 135 -12.82 -1.64 -10.93
C HIS A 135 -12.77 -0.61 -9.77
N ALA A 136 -11.75 -0.71 -8.91
CA ALA A 136 -11.56 0.26 -7.84
C ALA A 136 -11.43 1.70 -8.39
N PRO A 137 -11.88 2.71 -7.63
CA PRO A 137 -11.85 4.09 -8.10
C PRO A 137 -10.42 4.53 -8.42
N MET A 138 -10.26 5.15 -9.59
CA MET A 138 -8.99 5.72 -9.99
C MET A 138 -8.73 6.98 -9.17
N MET A 139 -7.61 7.02 -8.46
CA MET A 139 -7.26 8.15 -7.61
C MET A 139 -6.48 9.19 -8.42
N GLU A 140 -6.99 10.42 -8.43
CA GLU A 140 -6.41 11.53 -9.20
C GLU A 140 -5.12 12.09 -8.57
N ILE A 141 -4.90 11.85 -7.27
CA ILE A 141 -3.72 12.36 -6.56
C ILE A 141 -2.86 11.24 -6.01
N SER A 142 -1.56 11.36 -6.16
CA SER A 142 -0.55 10.46 -5.61
C SER A 142 -0.03 10.93 -4.24
N SER A 143 0.59 10.02 -3.48
CA SER A 143 1.28 10.39 -2.24
C SER A 143 2.47 11.35 -2.47
N THR A 144 3.08 11.32 -3.63
CA THR A 144 4.15 12.26 -3.99
C THR A 144 3.60 13.67 -4.12
N GLU A 145 2.51 13.84 -4.90
CA GLU A 145 1.85 15.15 -5.04
C GLU A 145 1.35 15.70 -3.70
N ILE A 146 0.82 14.85 -2.81
CA ILE A 146 0.44 15.29 -1.46
C ILE A 146 1.64 15.83 -0.68
N ARG A 147 2.78 15.13 -0.72
CA ARG A 147 4.01 15.61 -0.06
C ARG A 147 4.51 16.94 -0.65
N ASP A 148 4.43 17.11 -1.96
CA ASP A 148 4.81 18.34 -2.65
C ASP A 148 3.90 19.51 -2.25
N LEU A 149 2.58 19.26 -2.11
CA LEU A 149 1.63 20.26 -1.57
C LEU A 149 2.00 20.67 -0.15
N ILE A 150 2.34 19.72 0.72
CA ILE A 150 2.78 20.01 2.10
C ILE A 150 4.08 20.82 2.09
N ALA A 151 5.07 20.41 1.30
CA ALA A 151 6.35 21.09 1.18
C ALA A 151 6.21 22.55 0.70
N THR A 152 5.14 22.84 -0.06
CA THR A 152 4.82 24.18 -0.57
C THR A 152 3.74 24.89 0.27
N SER A 153 3.44 24.39 1.48
CA SER A 153 2.45 24.95 2.40
C SER A 153 1.03 25.10 1.84
N GLN A 154 0.66 24.22 0.92
CA GLN A 154 -0.69 24.15 0.37
C GLN A 154 -1.58 23.21 1.20
N SER A 155 -2.89 23.47 1.25
CA SER A 155 -3.83 22.65 2.01
C SER A 155 -3.97 21.24 1.44
N THR A 156 -3.87 20.25 2.32
CA THR A 156 -4.04 18.83 1.99
C THR A 156 -5.21 18.16 2.72
N GLU A 157 -6.01 18.93 3.48
CA GLU A 157 -7.14 18.43 4.28
C GLU A 157 -8.12 17.55 3.48
N LYS A 158 -8.42 17.93 2.24
CA LYS A 158 -9.35 17.17 1.38
C LYS A 158 -8.80 15.83 0.89
N TYR A 159 -7.49 15.58 1.03
CA TYR A 159 -6.82 14.38 0.51
C TYR A 159 -6.41 13.40 1.59
N LEU A 160 -6.35 13.85 2.85
CA LEU A 160 -5.90 13.07 3.99
C LEU A 160 -7.02 12.87 5.02
N PRO A 161 -7.09 11.72 5.71
CA PRO A 161 -7.87 11.63 6.93
C PRO A 161 -7.41 12.69 7.94
N LEU A 162 -8.36 13.31 8.64
CA LEU A 162 -8.08 14.40 9.58
C LEU A 162 -6.99 14.02 10.62
N PRO A 163 -7.01 12.83 11.26
CA PRO A 163 -5.97 12.45 12.22
C PRO A 163 -4.57 12.41 11.61
N VAL A 164 -4.46 12.01 10.34
CA VAL A 164 -3.17 11.99 9.62
C VAL A 164 -2.70 13.40 9.28
N HIS A 165 -3.62 14.25 8.83
CA HIS A 165 -3.30 15.66 8.56
C HIS A 165 -2.79 16.35 9.82
N ASP A 166 -3.50 16.21 10.95
CA ASP A 166 -3.11 16.81 12.22
C ASP A 166 -1.77 16.30 12.73
N TYR A 167 -1.50 14.99 12.56
CA TYR A 167 -0.22 14.40 12.89
C TYR A 167 0.93 15.02 12.08
N ILE A 168 0.75 15.16 10.76
CA ILE A 168 1.73 15.77 9.85
C ILE A 168 2.02 17.23 10.27
N VAL A 169 0.99 18.01 10.53
CA VAL A 169 1.13 19.41 10.96
C VAL A 169 1.85 19.50 12.30
N LYS A 170 1.40 18.72 13.30
CA LYS A 170 1.97 18.70 14.65
C LYS A 170 3.46 18.36 14.67
N HIS A 171 3.89 17.44 13.81
CA HIS A 171 5.27 16.97 13.76
C HIS A 171 6.11 17.66 12.67
N ASN A 172 5.58 18.66 11.97
CA ASN A 172 6.24 19.39 10.88
C ASN A 172 6.80 18.47 9.79
N LEU A 173 6.07 17.40 9.45
CA LEU A 173 6.54 16.40 8.48
C LEU A 173 6.44 16.93 7.05
N TYR A 174 7.35 16.48 6.19
CA TYR A 174 7.43 16.81 4.75
C TYR A 174 7.61 18.31 4.45
N GLN A 175 7.91 19.14 5.44
CA GLN A 175 8.25 20.54 5.20
C GLN A 175 9.69 20.63 4.73
N ASN A 176 9.95 21.46 3.72
CA ASN A 176 11.33 21.79 3.36
C ASN A 176 12.00 22.48 4.54
N PRO A 177 13.18 22.04 4.99
CA PRO A 177 13.93 22.81 5.97
C PRO A 177 14.21 24.19 5.37
N LYS A 178 13.86 25.23 6.13
CA LYS A 178 14.15 26.63 5.77
C LYS A 178 15.65 26.86 5.81
#